data_92ae592a5fc7ca4b6ad1b806298b8467
#
_entry.id   92ae592a5fc7ca4b6ad1b806298b8467
#
_cell.length_a   1.000
_cell.length_b   1.000
_cell.length_c   1.000
_cell.angle_alpha   90.00
_cell.angle_beta   90.00
_cell.angle_gamma   90.00
#
_symmetry.space_group_name_H-M   'P 1'
#
loop_
_entity.id
_entity.type
_entity.pdbx_description
1 polymer ?
#
loop_
_entity_poly.entity_id
_entity_poly.type
_entity_poly.pdbx_seq_one_letter_code
_entity_poly.pdbx_strand_id
1 'polypeptide(L)'
;MIPAIVFVQKDIGTCAIIAGSFLAMFIFSPLSKKDKIFAIKWIGVAILCLALFYVLAKGSLLSGAQSSRLNYFNPCQTSKYKGEGYQVCNAFIAINRGKLTGVGIGKSTQKYSYIPEPHTDMVFAIISEEYGFIVGLLIILCYVVIIWRVLKLATYASTLTGRYICLGVATFIFLHVFINLGGMFGLIPLTGVPLPFLSYGGSFVIALLVSLALVQRVHIDTKRAKII
;
A
#
# COMPACT_ATOMS: atom_id res chain seq x y z
N MET A 1 -6.53 16.82 -8.95
CA MET A 1 -5.28 17.26 -9.63
C MET A 1 -4.06 16.41 -9.23
N ILE A 2 -3.70 16.28 -7.94
CA ILE A 2 -2.49 15.55 -7.51
C ILE A 2 -2.42 14.10 -8.04
N PRO A 3 -3.45 13.22 -7.90
CA PRO A 3 -3.38 11.87 -8.44
C PRO A 3 -3.15 11.81 -9.96
N ALA A 4 -3.69 12.79 -10.71
CA ALA A 4 -3.49 12.85 -12.16
C ALA A 4 -2.04 13.16 -12.54
N ILE A 5 -1.37 14.05 -11.79
CA ILE A 5 0.05 14.36 -12.01
C ILE A 5 0.92 13.13 -11.73
N VAL A 6 0.65 12.39 -10.63
CA VAL A 6 1.37 11.17 -10.27
C VAL A 6 1.13 10.06 -11.30
N PHE A 7 -0.09 9.96 -11.83
CA PHE A 7 -0.40 9.02 -12.90
C PHE A 7 0.41 9.29 -14.18
N VAL A 8 0.59 10.57 -14.55
CA VAL A 8 1.44 10.98 -15.69
C VAL A 8 2.91 10.60 -15.46
N GLN A 9 3.38 10.60 -14.20
CA GLN A 9 4.72 10.12 -13.82
C GLN A 9 4.86 8.59 -13.87
N LYS A 10 3.79 7.88 -14.24
CA LYS A 10 3.74 6.41 -14.38
C LYS A 10 3.88 5.65 -13.04
N ASP A 11 3.69 6.31 -11.92
CA ASP A 11 3.65 5.67 -10.60
C ASP A 11 2.20 5.32 -10.22
N ILE A 12 1.80 4.12 -10.65
CA ILE A 12 0.43 3.62 -10.43
C ILE A 12 0.20 3.33 -8.93
N GLY A 13 1.22 2.85 -8.22
CA GLY A 13 1.12 2.51 -6.80
C GLY A 13 0.81 3.72 -5.94
N THR A 14 1.61 4.76 -6.05
CA THR A 14 1.40 6.02 -5.32
C THR A 14 0.10 6.70 -5.72
N CYS A 15 -0.26 6.67 -7.02
CA CYS A 15 -1.55 7.17 -7.49
C CYS A 15 -2.72 6.46 -6.81
N ALA A 16 -2.69 5.13 -6.71
CA ALA A 16 -3.73 4.33 -6.07
C ALA A 16 -3.86 4.66 -4.57
N ILE A 17 -2.73 4.88 -3.86
CA ILE A 17 -2.75 5.24 -2.45
C ILE A 17 -3.36 6.62 -2.23
N ILE A 18 -2.96 7.62 -3.00
CA ILE A 18 -3.49 8.99 -2.89
C ILE A 18 -4.99 9.00 -3.22
N ALA A 19 -5.39 8.37 -4.33
CA ALA A 19 -6.78 8.29 -4.75
C ALA A 19 -7.64 7.50 -3.75
N GLY A 20 -7.14 6.37 -3.25
CA GLY A 20 -7.82 5.55 -2.26
C GLY A 20 -7.97 6.24 -0.91
N SER A 21 -6.94 6.97 -0.45
CA SER A 21 -7.01 7.76 0.78
C SER A 21 -8.01 8.91 0.65
N PHE A 22 -8.03 9.60 -0.49
CA PHE A 22 -9.02 10.63 -0.77
C PHE A 22 -10.44 10.06 -0.82
N LEU A 23 -10.63 8.92 -1.49
CA LEU A 23 -11.94 8.26 -1.58
C LEU A 23 -12.45 7.84 -0.20
N ALA A 24 -11.59 7.26 0.65
CA ALA A 24 -11.96 6.90 2.01
C ALA A 24 -12.41 8.12 2.80
N MET A 25 -11.63 9.21 2.81
CA MET A 25 -12.01 10.45 3.49
C MET A 25 -13.32 11.04 2.93
N PHE A 26 -13.54 10.93 1.62
CA PHE A 26 -14.78 11.39 0.99
C PHE A 26 -16.00 10.56 1.42
N ILE A 27 -15.89 9.23 1.47
CA ILE A 27 -16.97 8.34 1.92
C ILE A 27 -17.40 8.67 3.35
N PHE A 28 -16.44 8.91 4.24
CA PHE A 28 -16.70 9.23 5.64
C PHE A 28 -16.96 10.72 5.89
N SER A 29 -16.99 11.56 4.85
CA SER A 29 -17.27 13.00 4.99
C SER A 29 -18.71 13.26 5.48
N PRO A 30 -19.02 14.39 6.12
CA PRO A 30 -20.36 14.75 6.59
C PRO A 30 -21.29 15.25 5.47
N LEU A 31 -20.90 15.07 4.23
CA LEU A 31 -21.70 15.45 3.05
C LEU A 31 -23.03 14.67 3.00
N SER A 32 -24.04 15.27 2.40
CA SER A 32 -25.33 14.60 2.22
C SER A 32 -25.19 13.37 1.35
N LYS A 33 -26.06 12.36 1.56
CA LYS A 33 -26.06 11.13 0.73
C LYS A 33 -26.25 11.46 -0.75
N LYS A 34 -27.06 12.50 -1.07
CA LYS A 34 -27.30 12.94 -2.45
C LYS A 34 -26.01 13.46 -3.10
N ASP A 35 -25.25 14.31 -2.41
CA ASP A 35 -24.00 14.86 -2.94
C ASP A 35 -22.92 13.78 -3.10
N LYS A 36 -22.86 12.83 -2.17
CA LYS A 36 -21.95 11.67 -2.31
C LYS A 36 -22.28 10.82 -3.53
N ILE A 37 -23.55 10.46 -3.72
CA ILE A 37 -23.98 9.67 -4.89
C ILE A 37 -23.71 10.44 -6.19
N PHE A 38 -23.98 11.75 -6.22
CA PHE A 38 -23.68 12.59 -7.36
C PHE A 38 -22.19 12.59 -7.70
N ALA A 39 -21.32 12.82 -6.70
CA ALA A 39 -19.88 12.81 -6.91
C ALA A 39 -19.36 11.43 -7.34
N ILE A 40 -19.84 10.33 -6.73
CA ILE A 40 -19.45 8.96 -7.11
C ILE A 40 -19.86 8.67 -8.57
N LYS A 41 -21.05 9.11 -8.99
CA LYS A 41 -21.47 8.95 -10.39
C LYS A 41 -20.50 9.68 -11.35
N TRP A 42 -20.12 10.92 -11.05
CA TRP A 42 -19.18 11.68 -11.89
C TRP A 42 -17.77 11.08 -11.89
N ILE A 43 -17.29 10.58 -10.75
CA ILE A 43 -16.02 9.82 -10.68
C ILE A 43 -16.12 8.56 -11.54
N GLY A 44 -17.23 7.84 -11.48
CA GLY A 44 -17.47 6.65 -12.31
C GLY A 44 -17.48 6.98 -13.81
N VAL A 45 -18.14 8.07 -14.19
CA VAL A 45 -18.14 8.57 -15.59
C VAL A 45 -16.72 8.94 -16.03
N ALA A 46 -15.97 9.66 -15.19
CA ALA A 46 -14.59 10.04 -15.51
C ALA A 46 -13.68 8.80 -15.69
N ILE A 47 -13.80 7.79 -14.82
CA ILE A 47 -13.07 6.52 -14.95
C ILE A 47 -13.47 5.80 -16.24
N LEU A 48 -14.75 5.75 -16.57
CA LEU A 48 -15.26 5.14 -17.81
C LEU A 48 -14.71 5.85 -19.05
N CYS A 49 -14.74 7.19 -19.07
CA CYS A 49 -14.17 7.99 -20.15
C CYS A 49 -12.67 7.76 -20.32
N LEU A 50 -11.91 7.67 -19.21
CA LEU A 50 -10.48 7.37 -19.25
C LEU A 50 -10.21 5.94 -19.76
N ALA A 51 -11.01 4.97 -19.34
CA ALA A 51 -10.91 3.59 -19.82
C ALA A 51 -11.23 3.51 -21.32
N LEU A 52 -12.28 4.18 -21.77
CA LEU A 52 -12.65 4.25 -23.19
C LEU A 52 -11.55 4.93 -24.02
N PHE A 53 -11.03 6.05 -23.54
CA PHE A 53 -9.90 6.73 -24.16
C PHE A 53 -8.66 5.84 -24.26
N TYR A 54 -8.37 5.08 -23.20
CA TYR A 54 -7.28 4.11 -23.18
C TYR A 54 -7.47 3.02 -24.25
N VAL A 55 -8.68 2.47 -24.38
CA VAL A 55 -9.00 1.44 -25.39
C VAL A 55 -8.89 2.02 -26.80
N LEU A 56 -9.40 3.23 -27.03
CA LEU A 56 -9.34 3.91 -28.32
C LEU A 56 -7.91 4.30 -28.72
N ALA A 57 -7.07 4.66 -27.75
CA ALA A 57 -5.65 4.93 -27.96
C ALA A 57 -4.81 3.64 -28.16
N LYS A 58 -5.44 2.48 -28.40
CA LYS A 58 -4.82 1.17 -28.63
C LYS A 58 -3.80 0.77 -27.54
N GLY A 59 -4.05 1.16 -26.31
CA GLY A 59 -3.17 0.81 -25.18
C GLY A 59 -1.81 1.53 -25.17
N SER A 60 -1.58 2.49 -26.05
CA SER A 60 -0.29 3.20 -26.16
C SER A 60 0.06 4.09 -24.96
N LEU A 61 -0.91 4.31 -24.05
CA LEU A 61 -0.73 5.10 -22.83
C LEU A 61 0.06 4.38 -21.72
N LEU A 62 0.09 3.04 -21.76
CA LEU A 62 0.91 2.27 -20.84
C LEU A 62 2.28 2.00 -21.47
N SER A 63 3.34 2.21 -20.70
CA SER A 63 4.68 1.80 -21.11
C SER A 63 4.77 0.27 -21.14
N GLY A 64 5.72 -0.29 -21.91
CA GLY A 64 5.95 -1.74 -21.96
C GLY A 64 6.16 -2.34 -20.56
N ALA A 65 6.81 -1.61 -19.64
CA ALA A 65 6.98 -2.00 -18.26
C ALA A 65 5.67 -2.03 -17.47
N GLN A 66 4.73 -1.11 -17.75
CA GLN A 66 3.42 -1.11 -17.09
C GLN A 66 2.50 -2.22 -17.60
N SER A 67 2.57 -2.54 -18.89
CA SER A 67 1.80 -3.65 -19.46
C SER A 67 2.31 -5.01 -18.98
N SER A 68 3.62 -5.16 -18.75
CA SER A 68 4.19 -6.38 -18.15
C SER A 68 3.76 -6.57 -16.70
N ARG A 69 3.57 -5.48 -15.94
CA ARG A 69 3.05 -5.51 -14.55
C ARG A 69 1.62 -6.03 -14.44
N LEU A 70 0.80 -5.81 -15.46
CA LEU A 70 -0.57 -6.34 -15.48
C LEU A 70 -0.62 -7.85 -15.69
N ASN A 71 0.48 -8.46 -16.10
CA ASN A 71 0.55 -9.91 -16.38
C ASN A 71 1.14 -10.71 -15.20
N TYR A 72 0.62 -10.49 -14.00
CA TYR A 72 1.13 -11.03 -12.74
C TYR A 72 0.64 -12.45 -12.40
N PHE A 73 -0.34 -12.99 -13.11
CA PHE A 73 -0.80 -14.36 -12.90
C PHE A 73 0.29 -15.37 -13.27
N ASN A 74 0.56 -16.34 -12.38
CA ASN A 74 1.59 -17.37 -12.52
C ASN A 74 3.00 -16.81 -12.80
N PRO A 75 3.58 -16.04 -11.86
CA PRO A 75 4.84 -15.33 -12.07
C PRO A 75 6.04 -16.27 -12.32
N CYS A 76 5.96 -17.52 -11.87
CA CYS A 76 7.02 -18.52 -11.99
C CYS A 76 6.98 -19.32 -13.30
N GLN A 77 6.08 -19.03 -14.25
CA GLN A 77 6.12 -19.66 -15.56
C GLN A 77 7.35 -19.21 -16.35
N THR A 78 7.97 -20.14 -17.08
CA THR A 78 9.23 -19.92 -17.78
C THR A 78 9.22 -18.71 -18.73
N SER A 79 8.08 -18.43 -19.38
CA SER A 79 7.90 -17.27 -20.25
C SER A 79 7.83 -15.93 -19.51
N LYS A 80 7.44 -15.94 -18.23
CA LYS A 80 7.26 -14.76 -17.38
C LYS A 80 8.38 -14.58 -16.35
N TYR A 81 9.30 -15.53 -16.26
CA TYR A 81 10.43 -15.51 -15.33
C TYR A 81 11.51 -14.48 -15.70
N LYS A 82 11.19 -13.52 -16.56
CA LYS A 82 12.04 -12.38 -16.93
C LYS A 82 11.31 -11.09 -16.52
N GLY A 83 12.03 -10.14 -15.96
CA GLY A 83 11.47 -8.86 -15.53
C GLY A 83 10.73 -8.92 -14.18
N GLU A 84 9.53 -8.38 -14.11
CA GLU A 84 8.79 -8.26 -12.85
C GLU A 84 8.23 -9.58 -12.31
N GLY A 85 7.90 -10.54 -13.17
CA GLY A 85 7.55 -11.90 -12.74
C GLY A 85 8.69 -12.58 -12.00
N TYR A 86 9.93 -12.23 -12.32
CA TYR A 86 11.12 -12.71 -11.62
C TYR A 86 11.13 -12.30 -10.13
N GLN A 87 10.81 -11.04 -9.82
CA GLN A 87 10.78 -10.54 -8.43
C GLN A 87 9.71 -11.25 -7.60
N VAL A 88 8.49 -11.34 -8.12
CA VAL A 88 7.36 -11.99 -7.43
C VAL A 88 7.63 -13.49 -7.24
N CYS A 89 8.17 -14.16 -8.26
CA CYS A 89 8.53 -15.58 -8.12
C CYS A 89 9.59 -15.82 -7.05
N ASN A 90 10.65 -14.99 -7.03
CA ASN A 90 11.69 -15.11 -5.99
C ASN A 90 11.14 -14.74 -4.59
N ALA A 91 10.18 -13.84 -4.48
CA ALA A 91 9.48 -13.60 -3.21
C ALA A 91 8.70 -14.85 -2.74
N PHE A 92 8.00 -15.55 -3.64
CA PHE A 92 7.36 -16.83 -3.30
C PHE A 92 8.36 -17.91 -2.88
N ILE A 93 9.48 -18.01 -3.56
CA ILE A 93 10.55 -18.93 -3.20
C ILE A 93 11.10 -18.60 -1.81
N ALA A 94 11.33 -17.32 -1.50
CA ALA A 94 11.78 -16.85 -0.19
C ALA A 94 10.81 -17.26 0.91
N ILE A 95 9.53 -16.91 0.77
CA ILE A 95 8.49 -17.21 1.75
C ILE A 95 8.34 -18.72 1.96
N ASN A 96 8.33 -19.49 0.87
CA ASN A 96 8.21 -20.95 0.97
C ASN A 96 9.42 -21.58 1.65
N ARG A 97 10.63 -21.08 1.37
CA ARG A 97 11.86 -21.56 2.00
C ARG A 97 11.94 -21.26 3.49
N GLY A 98 11.37 -20.12 3.93
CA GLY A 98 11.29 -19.73 5.33
C GLY A 98 10.45 -20.69 6.18
N LYS A 99 9.51 -21.42 5.59
CA LYS A 99 8.61 -22.34 6.34
C LYS A 99 8.04 -21.66 7.60
N LEU A 100 7.93 -22.39 8.72
CA LEU A 100 7.38 -21.85 9.98
C LEU A 100 8.40 -21.02 10.77
N THR A 101 9.64 -21.45 10.85
CA THR A 101 10.66 -20.91 11.79
C THR A 101 11.79 -20.14 11.09
N GLY A 102 11.81 -20.11 9.78
CA GLY A 102 12.85 -19.44 9.00
C GLY A 102 14.12 -20.27 8.80
N VAL A 103 14.96 -19.83 7.88
CA VAL A 103 16.27 -20.44 7.60
C VAL A 103 17.37 -19.94 8.55
N GLY A 104 17.08 -18.91 9.32
CA GLY A 104 18.00 -18.23 10.21
C GLY A 104 18.47 -16.86 9.70
N ILE A 105 18.84 -15.99 10.62
CA ILE A 105 19.27 -14.62 10.37
C ILE A 105 20.52 -14.63 9.48
N GLY A 106 20.53 -13.82 8.43
CA GLY A 106 21.64 -13.69 7.48
C GLY A 106 21.82 -14.87 6.53
N LYS A 107 20.97 -15.92 6.61
CA LYS A 107 21.04 -17.10 5.75
C LYS A 107 20.07 -17.04 4.56
N SER A 108 19.45 -15.90 4.31
CA SER A 108 18.64 -15.69 3.12
C SER A 108 19.51 -15.80 1.87
N THR A 109 19.11 -16.63 0.93
CA THR A 109 19.77 -16.69 -0.40
C THR A 109 19.13 -15.72 -1.37
N GLN A 110 17.84 -15.43 -1.20
CA GLN A 110 17.11 -14.55 -2.10
C GLN A 110 17.59 -13.09 -1.97
N LYS A 111 17.97 -12.67 -0.77
CA LYS A 111 18.52 -11.34 -0.47
C LYS A 111 19.82 -11.03 -1.24
N TYR A 112 20.70 -12.01 -1.41
CA TYR A 112 22.03 -11.75 -1.96
C TYR A 112 22.14 -12.00 -3.45
N SER A 113 21.29 -12.82 -4.05
CA SER A 113 21.51 -13.33 -5.40
C SER A 113 20.35 -13.14 -6.38
N TYR A 114 19.11 -12.94 -5.91
CA TYR A 114 17.94 -13.09 -6.77
C TYR A 114 16.95 -11.92 -6.72
N ILE A 115 16.80 -11.20 -5.60
CA ILE A 115 15.85 -10.11 -5.48
C ILE A 115 16.58 -8.78 -5.67
N PRO A 116 16.34 -8.03 -6.76
CA PRO A 116 16.79 -6.66 -6.85
C PRO A 116 16.03 -5.82 -5.80
N GLU A 117 16.72 -4.87 -5.18
CA GLU A 117 16.15 -3.98 -4.16
C GLU A 117 15.46 -4.70 -2.99
N PRO A 118 16.12 -5.69 -2.31
CA PRO A 118 15.50 -6.49 -1.26
C PRO A 118 15.12 -5.68 -0.01
N HIS A 119 15.66 -4.45 0.14
CA HIS A 119 15.44 -3.57 1.28
C HIS A 119 14.25 -2.63 1.12
N THR A 120 13.65 -2.55 -0.07
CA THR A 120 12.55 -1.63 -0.38
C THR A 120 11.20 -2.32 -0.31
N ASP A 121 10.68 -2.80 -1.41
CA ASP A 121 9.34 -3.37 -1.54
C ASP A 121 9.25 -4.86 -1.21
N MET A 122 10.39 -5.59 -1.20
CA MET A 122 10.47 -7.03 -0.95
C MET A 122 10.95 -7.41 0.47
N VAL A 123 11.08 -6.44 1.35
CA VAL A 123 11.62 -6.66 2.70
C VAL A 123 10.85 -7.73 3.50
N PHE A 124 9.53 -7.79 3.33
CA PHE A 124 8.71 -8.80 4.02
C PHE A 124 9.00 -10.23 3.55
N ALA A 125 9.30 -10.44 2.27
CA ALA A 125 9.70 -11.75 1.75
C ALA A 125 11.02 -12.22 2.38
N ILE A 126 11.99 -11.31 2.51
CA ILE A 126 13.28 -11.60 3.14
C ILE A 126 13.11 -11.90 4.64
N ILE A 127 12.30 -11.11 5.34
CA ILE A 127 11.98 -11.37 6.75
C ILE A 127 11.31 -12.75 6.90
N SER A 128 10.37 -13.07 6.02
CA SER A 128 9.69 -14.36 6.02
C SER A 128 10.64 -15.53 5.70
N GLU A 129 11.67 -15.33 4.86
CA GLU A 129 12.70 -16.34 4.62
C GLU A 129 13.58 -16.54 5.85
N GLU A 130 14.09 -15.46 6.47
CA GLU A 130 15.05 -15.55 7.59
C GLU A 130 14.39 -15.96 8.91
N TYR A 131 13.20 -15.43 9.22
CA TYR A 131 12.52 -15.60 10.52
C TYR A 131 11.30 -16.53 10.45
N GLY A 132 10.84 -16.88 9.27
CA GLY A 132 9.72 -17.78 9.05
C GLY A 132 8.34 -17.12 9.06
N PHE A 133 7.34 -17.95 8.77
CA PHE A 133 5.93 -17.54 8.67
C PHE A 133 5.38 -16.95 9.97
N ILE A 134 5.80 -17.48 11.13
CA ILE A 134 5.32 -17.02 12.44
C ILE A 134 5.63 -15.54 12.65
N VAL A 135 6.86 -15.11 12.33
CA VAL A 135 7.26 -13.70 12.46
C VAL A 135 6.57 -12.84 11.39
N GLY A 136 6.42 -13.35 10.17
CA GLY A 136 5.64 -12.68 9.14
C GLY A 136 4.20 -12.41 9.58
N LEU A 137 3.52 -13.40 10.17
CA LEU A 137 2.18 -13.26 10.73
C LEU A 137 2.14 -12.24 11.86
N LEU A 138 3.12 -12.26 12.76
CA LEU A 138 3.23 -11.30 13.87
C LEU A 138 3.32 -9.86 13.34
N ILE A 139 4.09 -9.62 12.28
CA ILE A 139 4.20 -8.32 11.64
C ILE A 139 2.85 -7.88 11.09
N ILE A 140 2.12 -8.76 10.40
CA ILE A 140 0.77 -8.44 9.88
C ILE A 140 -0.18 -8.09 11.05
N LEU A 141 -0.15 -8.85 12.14
CA LEU A 141 -0.94 -8.55 13.33
C LEU A 141 -0.58 -7.19 13.94
N CYS A 142 0.69 -6.81 13.97
CA CYS A 142 1.11 -5.48 14.41
C CYS A 142 0.49 -4.38 13.54
N TYR A 143 0.46 -4.53 12.20
CA TYR A 143 -0.22 -3.58 11.33
C TYR A 143 -1.72 -3.49 11.61
N VAL A 144 -2.39 -4.62 11.79
CA VAL A 144 -3.82 -4.65 12.15
C VAL A 144 -4.06 -3.89 13.45
N VAL A 145 -3.24 -4.09 14.47
CA VAL A 145 -3.35 -3.39 15.76
C VAL A 145 -3.13 -1.89 15.60
N ILE A 146 -2.09 -1.47 14.85
CA ILE A 146 -1.81 -0.04 14.60
C ILE A 146 -3.01 0.62 13.90
N ILE A 147 -3.47 0.05 12.78
CA ILE A 147 -4.59 0.57 12.00
C ILE A 147 -5.86 0.64 12.87
N TRP A 148 -6.17 -0.43 13.60
CA TRP A 148 -7.31 -0.47 14.50
C TRP A 148 -7.24 0.60 15.59
N ARG A 149 -6.07 0.82 16.21
CA ARG A 149 -5.88 1.86 17.23
C ARG A 149 -6.09 3.26 16.66
N VAL A 150 -5.58 3.55 15.46
CA VAL A 150 -5.75 4.84 14.81
C VAL A 150 -7.21 5.05 14.40
N LEU A 151 -7.89 4.03 13.85
CA LEU A 151 -9.32 4.09 13.54
C LEU A 151 -10.18 4.28 14.80
N LYS A 152 -9.85 3.58 15.88
CA LYS A 152 -10.52 3.77 17.16
C LYS A 152 -10.38 5.20 17.67
N LEU A 153 -9.17 5.81 17.54
CA LEU A 153 -8.98 7.22 17.87
C LEU A 153 -9.85 8.15 17.00
N ALA A 154 -10.01 7.85 15.71
CA ALA A 154 -10.88 8.62 14.82
C ALA A 154 -12.33 8.65 15.30
N THR A 155 -12.85 7.57 15.92
CA THR A 155 -14.23 7.54 16.44
C THR A 155 -14.41 8.40 17.70
N TYR A 156 -13.36 8.60 18.49
CA TYR A 156 -13.39 9.33 19.76
C TYR A 156 -12.83 10.76 19.67
N ALA A 157 -12.27 11.16 18.52
CA ALA A 157 -11.65 12.47 18.36
C ALA A 157 -12.66 13.60 18.65
N SER A 158 -12.23 14.59 19.45
CA SER A 158 -13.05 15.72 19.89
C SER A 158 -13.43 16.67 18.76
N THR A 159 -12.62 16.74 17.70
CA THR A 159 -12.82 17.62 16.55
C THR A 159 -13.04 16.84 15.27
N LEU A 160 -13.83 17.41 14.34
CA LEU A 160 -14.05 16.84 13.02
C LEU A 160 -12.74 16.71 12.23
N THR A 161 -11.89 17.72 12.29
CA THR A 161 -10.55 17.71 11.68
C THR A 161 -9.70 16.58 12.21
N GLY A 162 -9.68 16.35 13.54
CA GLY A 162 -8.96 15.25 14.15
C GLY A 162 -9.43 13.86 13.67
N ARG A 163 -10.75 13.70 13.47
CA ARG A 163 -11.32 12.47 12.89
C ARG A 163 -10.77 12.20 11.50
N TYR A 164 -10.74 13.21 10.62
CA TYR A 164 -10.23 13.06 9.26
C TYR A 164 -8.73 12.82 9.20
N ILE A 165 -7.95 13.44 10.07
CA ILE A 165 -6.52 13.19 10.18
C ILE A 165 -6.30 11.71 10.52
N CYS A 166 -6.94 11.19 11.56
CA CYS A 166 -6.80 9.80 11.96
C CYS A 166 -7.28 8.83 10.87
N LEU A 167 -8.42 9.12 10.24
CA LEU A 167 -8.95 8.30 9.14
C LEU A 167 -7.99 8.28 7.94
N GLY A 168 -7.49 9.45 7.54
CA GLY A 168 -6.53 9.57 6.44
C GLY A 168 -5.25 8.78 6.70
N VAL A 169 -4.67 8.91 7.90
CA VAL A 169 -3.44 8.18 8.28
C VAL A 169 -3.70 6.68 8.37
N ALA A 170 -4.81 6.23 8.95
CA ALA A 170 -5.15 4.81 8.99
C ALA A 170 -5.31 4.22 7.58
N THR A 171 -6.00 4.92 6.69
CA THR A 171 -6.18 4.50 5.30
C THR A 171 -4.85 4.51 4.54
N PHE A 172 -4.01 5.52 4.75
CA PHE A 172 -2.69 5.60 4.16
C PHE A 172 -1.83 4.38 4.53
N ILE A 173 -1.74 4.04 5.82
CA ILE A 173 -0.99 2.86 6.29
C ILE A 173 -1.62 1.58 5.72
N PHE A 174 -2.95 1.44 5.77
CA PHE A 174 -3.65 0.28 5.25
C PHE A 174 -3.37 0.04 3.77
N LEU A 175 -3.48 1.09 2.94
CA LEU A 175 -3.25 0.97 1.50
C LEU A 175 -1.80 0.62 1.17
N HIS A 176 -0.82 1.20 1.88
CA HIS A 176 0.58 0.82 1.70
C HIS A 176 0.81 -0.66 2.01
N VAL A 177 0.32 -1.14 3.14
CA VAL A 177 0.44 -2.56 3.54
C VAL A 177 -0.29 -3.46 2.55
N PHE A 178 -1.53 -3.13 2.18
CA PHE A 178 -2.36 -3.92 1.27
C PHE A 178 -1.75 -4.02 -0.13
N ILE A 179 -1.29 -2.90 -0.68
CA ILE A 179 -0.71 -2.85 -2.04
C ILE A 179 0.65 -3.54 -2.06
N ASN A 180 1.51 -3.33 -1.06
CA ASN A 180 2.81 -4.00 -1.00
C ASN A 180 2.65 -5.52 -0.85
N LEU A 181 1.96 -5.98 0.19
CA LEU A 181 1.76 -7.41 0.43
C LEU A 181 0.94 -8.06 -0.70
N GLY A 182 -0.10 -7.38 -1.20
CA GLY A 182 -0.91 -7.88 -2.30
C GLY A 182 -0.10 -8.07 -3.59
N GLY A 183 0.80 -7.12 -3.92
CA GLY A 183 1.72 -7.25 -5.06
C GLY A 183 2.72 -8.38 -4.86
N MET A 184 3.29 -8.49 -3.67
CA MET A 184 4.26 -9.54 -3.34
C MET A 184 3.62 -10.94 -3.34
N PHE A 185 2.37 -11.08 -2.88
CA PHE A 185 1.62 -12.35 -2.95
C PHE A 185 0.97 -12.61 -4.31
N GLY A 186 1.22 -11.77 -5.33
CA GLY A 186 0.67 -11.95 -6.66
C GLY A 186 -0.85 -11.82 -6.75
N LEU A 187 -1.49 -11.15 -5.79
CA LEU A 187 -2.93 -10.85 -5.79
C LEU A 187 -3.25 -9.63 -6.66
N ILE A 188 -2.31 -8.70 -6.72
CA ILE A 188 -2.37 -7.49 -7.54
C ILE A 188 -1.02 -7.28 -8.24
N PRO A 189 -0.92 -6.44 -9.28
CA PRO A 189 0.35 -6.13 -9.91
C PRO A 189 1.36 -5.54 -8.92
N LEU A 190 2.64 -5.91 -9.06
CA LEU A 190 3.71 -5.34 -8.25
C LEU A 190 3.89 -3.85 -8.60
N THR A 191 3.87 -2.99 -7.59
CA THR A 191 3.90 -1.55 -7.78
C THR A 191 5.14 -0.85 -7.21
N GLY A 192 5.98 -1.58 -6.47
CA GLY A 192 7.17 -0.99 -5.83
C GLY A 192 6.85 -0.08 -4.64
N VAL A 193 5.65 -0.15 -4.08
CA VAL A 193 5.24 0.65 -2.92
C VAL A 193 5.94 0.16 -1.65
N PRO A 194 6.57 1.04 -0.85
CA PRO A 194 7.27 0.64 0.35
C PRO A 194 6.30 0.18 1.45
N LEU A 195 6.74 -0.80 2.26
CA LEU A 195 6.02 -1.28 3.42
C LEU A 195 6.31 -0.38 4.64
N PRO A 196 5.30 0.23 5.29
CA PRO A 196 5.51 1.13 6.42
C PRO A 196 6.35 0.51 7.53
N PHE A 197 7.25 1.28 8.15
CA PHE A 197 8.15 0.91 9.25
C PHE A 197 9.25 -0.11 8.91
N LEU A 198 9.15 -0.86 7.83
CA LEU A 198 10.10 -1.93 7.50
C LEU A 198 10.94 -1.61 6.27
N SER A 199 10.35 -0.99 5.26
CA SER A 199 11.07 -0.66 4.03
C SER A 199 12.04 0.49 4.22
N TYR A 200 13.20 0.39 3.59
CA TYR A 200 14.13 1.49 3.45
C TYR A 200 13.55 2.57 2.52
N GLY A 201 13.60 3.84 2.98
CA GLY A 201 13.11 4.96 2.18
C GLY A 201 13.06 6.25 2.99
N GLY A 202 14.06 7.14 2.84
CA GLY A 202 14.22 8.33 3.68
C GLY A 202 13.00 9.26 3.64
N SER A 203 12.53 9.66 2.46
CA SER A 203 11.38 10.56 2.30
C SER A 203 10.07 9.94 2.78
N PHE A 204 9.88 8.65 2.54
CA PHE A 204 8.70 7.92 3.00
C PHE A 204 8.64 7.82 4.53
N VAL A 205 9.76 7.51 5.18
CA VAL A 205 9.86 7.43 6.64
C VAL A 205 9.54 8.78 7.29
N ILE A 206 10.05 9.88 6.74
CA ILE A 206 9.74 11.23 7.24
C ILE A 206 8.23 11.49 7.14
N ALA A 207 7.61 11.23 5.99
CA ALA A 207 6.16 11.41 5.80
C ALA A 207 5.34 10.56 6.78
N LEU A 208 5.76 9.31 7.02
CA LEU A 208 5.13 8.41 7.98
C LEU A 208 5.24 8.94 9.42
N LEU A 209 6.43 9.40 9.84
CA LEU A 209 6.63 9.97 11.17
C LEU A 209 5.81 11.24 11.39
N VAL A 210 5.75 12.14 10.40
CA VAL A 210 4.88 13.32 10.45
C VAL A 210 3.42 12.93 10.58
N SER A 211 2.97 11.93 9.82
CA SER A 211 1.59 11.42 9.90
C SER A 211 1.25 10.88 11.29
N LEU A 212 2.17 10.13 11.92
CA LEU A 212 2.00 9.62 13.28
C LEU A 212 2.04 10.74 14.33
N ALA A 213 2.88 11.76 14.15
CA ALA A 213 2.91 12.91 15.04
C ALA A 213 1.57 13.67 15.02
N LEU A 214 0.92 13.79 13.85
CA LEU A 214 -0.42 14.36 13.74
C LEU A 214 -1.46 13.52 14.50
N VAL A 215 -1.42 12.19 14.37
CA VAL A 215 -2.30 11.29 15.13
C VAL A 215 -2.08 11.44 16.64
N GLN A 216 -0.82 11.52 17.07
CA GLN A 216 -0.48 11.74 18.49
C GLN A 216 -1.02 13.08 18.99
N ARG A 217 -0.93 14.15 18.19
CA ARG A 217 -1.51 15.45 18.53
C ARG A 217 -3.02 15.35 18.72
N VAL A 218 -3.75 14.71 17.81
CA VAL A 218 -5.19 14.47 17.95
C VAL A 218 -5.52 13.72 19.24
N HIS A 219 -4.71 12.73 19.60
CA HIS A 219 -4.89 11.96 20.84
C HIS A 219 -4.77 12.86 22.09
N ILE A 220 -3.75 13.72 22.14
CA ILE A 220 -3.52 14.65 23.25
C ILE A 220 -4.68 15.64 23.37
N ASP A 221 -5.11 16.25 22.25
CA ASP A 221 -6.20 17.22 22.24
C ASP A 221 -7.54 16.60 22.65
N THR A 222 -7.78 15.35 22.21
CA THR A 222 -8.99 14.60 22.62
C THR A 222 -9.00 14.27 24.11
N LYS A 223 -7.83 13.92 24.68
CA LYS A 223 -7.73 13.71 26.13
C LYS A 223 -7.96 15.00 26.91
N ARG A 224 -7.36 16.11 26.50
CA ARG A 224 -7.55 17.41 27.15
C ARG A 224 -9.02 17.83 27.14
N ALA A 225 -9.72 17.69 26.02
CA ALA A 225 -11.14 18.02 25.90
C ALA A 225 -12.06 17.15 26.77
N LYS A 226 -11.61 16.03 27.31
CA LYS A 226 -12.39 15.18 28.25
C LYS A 226 -12.15 15.51 29.72
N ILE A 227 -11.11 16.27 30.01
CA ILE A 227 -10.74 16.67 31.39
C ILE A 227 -11.36 18.03 31.78
N ILE A 228 -11.73 18.83 30.79
CA ILE A 228 -12.47 20.09 30.94
C ILE A 228 -13.97 19.83 30.87
#